data_f06040bc39a4814d5c92b95d59231fce
#
_entry.id   f06040bc39a4814d5c92b95d59231fce
#
_cell.length_a   1.000
_cell.length_b   1.000
_cell.length_c   1.000
_cell.angle_alpha   90.00
_cell.angle_beta   90.00
_cell.angle_gamma   90.00
#
_symmetry.space_group_name_H-M   'P 1'
#
loop_
_entity.id
_entity.type
_entity.pdbx_description
1 polymer ?
#
loop_
_entity_poly.entity_id
_entity_poly.type
_entity_poly.pdbx_seq_one_letter_code
_entity_poly.pdbx_strand_id
1 'polypeptide(L)'
;ADVVAPSDMMDGRVQAIREALEANGYQDVMILSYAAKYASAFYGPYRDAVGSARALIGDKRTYQMDHANSDEALREVAMDIAEGADAVMVKPGTLYLDIIQRVRQTFSVPVFAYQVSGEYAMMQGAIDAGWLDEERAVLESLGAFKRAGCSGVLTYFAPRVAEWLNR
;
A
#
# COMPACT_ATOMS: atom_id res chain seq x y z
N ALA A 1 3.33 6.43 18.91
CA ALA A 1 3.39 5.57 17.73
C ALA A 1 4.84 5.47 17.28
N ASP A 2 5.25 4.30 16.82
CA ASP A 2 6.61 4.06 16.31
C ASP A 2 6.69 4.37 14.80
N VAL A 3 5.53 4.34 14.12
CA VAL A 3 5.41 4.64 12.70
C VAL A 3 4.16 5.47 12.45
N VAL A 4 4.29 6.51 11.62
CA VAL A 4 3.16 7.25 11.05
C VAL A 4 3.08 6.99 9.54
N ALA A 5 1.87 6.89 8.99
CA ALA A 5 1.66 6.47 7.61
C ALA A 5 0.67 7.41 6.89
N PRO A 6 1.14 8.58 6.41
CA PRO A 6 0.28 9.52 5.68
C PRO A 6 -0.20 8.93 4.36
N SER A 7 -1.50 9.06 4.08
CA SER A 7 -2.12 8.41 2.91
C SER A 7 -2.82 9.37 1.95
N ASP A 8 -2.57 10.66 2.06
CA ASP A 8 -3.24 11.70 1.29
C ASP A 8 -2.55 12.05 -0.05
N MET A 9 -1.29 11.67 -0.24
CA MET A 9 -0.46 11.91 -1.44
C MET A 9 -0.25 13.41 -1.77
N MET A 10 -0.30 14.29 -0.78
CA MET A 10 -0.08 15.71 -1.00
C MET A 10 1.42 16.03 -0.94
N ASP A 11 1.95 16.66 -1.99
CA ASP A 11 3.32 17.15 -2.06
C ASP A 11 3.67 18.01 -0.84
N GLY A 12 4.85 17.83 -0.26
CA GLY A 12 5.29 18.51 0.96
C GLY A 12 4.68 17.95 2.25
N ARG A 13 3.80 16.96 2.19
CA ARG A 13 3.15 16.39 3.38
C ARG A 13 4.13 15.59 4.23
N VAL A 14 4.95 14.78 3.60
CA VAL A 14 5.97 13.98 4.28
C VAL A 14 6.97 14.91 4.95
N GLN A 15 7.44 15.95 4.25
CA GLN A 15 8.33 16.96 4.82
C GLN A 15 7.73 17.65 6.04
N ALA A 16 6.48 18.12 5.95
CA ALA A 16 5.82 18.80 7.07
C ALA A 16 5.69 17.89 8.30
N ILE A 17 5.41 16.59 8.09
CA ILE A 17 5.35 15.60 9.18
C ILE A 17 6.74 15.38 9.78
N ARG A 18 7.79 15.22 8.96
CA ARG A 18 9.16 15.04 9.42
C ARG A 18 9.62 16.24 10.25
N GLU A 19 9.43 17.46 9.76
CA GLU A 19 9.77 18.68 10.48
C GLU A 19 9.04 18.80 11.81
N ALA A 20 7.76 18.44 11.83
CA ALA A 20 6.97 18.45 13.08
C ALA A 20 7.46 17.41 14.09
N LEU A 21 7.81 16.20 13.65
CA LEU A 21 8.38 15.15 14.50
C LEU A 21 9.73 15.60 15.09
N GLU A 22 10.64 16.09 14.25
CA GLU A 22 11.95 16.59 14.68
C GLU A 22 11.83 17.73 15.70
N ALA A 23 10.98 18.72 15.43
CA ALA A 23 10.79 19.89 16.31
C ALA A 23 10.23 19.53 17.69
N ASN A 24 9.53 18.38 17.79
CA ASN A 24 8.93 17.91 19.05
C ASN A 24 9.70 16.76 19.73
N GLY A 25 10.91 16.42 19.25
CA GLY A 25 11.77 15.40 19.86
C GLY A 25 11.38 13.96 19.54
N TYR A 26 10.67 13.72 18.40
CA TYR A 26 10.22 12.40 17.95
C TYR A 26 11.04 11.89 16.75
N GLN A 27 12.37 12.05 16.79
CA GLN A 27 13.29 11.66 15.71
C GLN A 27 13.21 10.16 15.37
N ASP A 28 12.90 9.32 16.36
CA ASP A 28 12.82 7.86 16.21
C ASP A 28 11.49 7.39 15.59
N VAL A 29 10.52 8.29 15.34
CA VAL A 29 9.25 7.91 14.69
C VAL A 29 9.45 7.83 13.19
N MET A 30 9.25 6.64 12.63
CA MET A 30 9.37 6.38 11.19
C MET A 30 8.17 6.94 10.40
N ILE A 31 8.41 7.35 9.17
CA ILE A 31 7.38 7.72 8.21
C ILE A 31 7.29 6.67 7.11
N LEU A 32 6.16 5.96 7.04
CA LEU A 32 5.79 5.08 5.93
C LEU A 32 4.84 5.84 4.99
N SER A 33 5.37 6.41 3.92
CA SER A 33 4.53 7.16 2.98
C SER A 33 3.76 6.24 2.03
N TYR A 34 2.50 6.58 1.76
CA TYR A 34 1.71 5.99 0.67
C TYR A 34 2.10 6.64 -0.67
N ALA A 35 3.37 6.58 -1.03
CA ALA A 35 4.00 7.31 -2.11
C ALA A 35 3.45 6.95 -3.50
N ALA A 36 3.08 5.69 -3.73
CA ALA A 36 2.54 5.23 -5.01
C ALA A 36 1.10 4.70 -4.83
N LYS A 37 0.12 5.60 -4.81
CA LYS A 37 -1.29 5.27 -4.60
C LYS A 37 -2.11 5.56 -5.86
N TYR A 38 -2.65 4.50 -6.44
CA TYR A 38 -3.40 4.54 -7.69
C TYR A 38 -4.90 4.71 -7.48
N ALA A 39 -5.56 5.41 -8.39
CA ALA A 39 -7.01 5.37 -8.51
C ALA A 39 -7.43 3.96 -8.94
N SER A 40 -8.28 3.30 -8.14
CA SER A 40 -8.58 1.89 -8.34
C SER A 40 -10.04 1.54 -8.02
N ALA A 41 -10.60 0.65 -8.85
CA ALA A 41 -11.89 0.00 -8.58
C ALA A 41 -11.84 -0.91 -7.34
N PHE A 42 -10.67 -1.43 -7.00
CA PHE A 42 -10.47 -2.37 -5.89
C PHE A 42 -10.60 -1.75 -4.49
N TYR A 43 -10.88 -0.45 -4.38
CA TYR A 43 -11.26 0.19 -3.11
C TYR A 43 -12.76 0.04 -2.78
N GLY A 44 -13.59 -0.54 -3.68
CA GLY A 44 -15.04 -0.60 -3.55
C GLY A 44 -15.51 -1.11 -2.19
N PRO A 45 -15.18 -2.35 -1.76
CA PRO A 45 -15.69 -2.92 -0.52
C PRO A 45 -15.37 -2.07 0.73
N TYR A 46 -14.18 -1.47 0.79
CA TYR A 46 -13.82 -0.57 1.87
C TYR A 46 -14.65 0.72 1.85
N ARG A 47 -14.84 1.33 0.68
CA ARG A 47 -15.64 2.55 0.55
C ARG A 47 -17.08 2.34 0.98
N ASP A 48 -17.65 1.19 0.65
CA ASP A 48 -19.01 0.82 1.05
C ASP A 48 -19.08 0.61 2.57
N ALA A 49 -18.12 -0.11 3.15
CA ALA A 49 -18.07 -0.40 4.58
C ALA A 49 -17.97 0.86 5.45
N VAL A 50 -17.20 1.87 5.01
CA VAL A 50 -17.04 3.15 5.75
C VAL A 50 -18.04 4.22 5.32
N GLY A 51 -18.99 3.90 4.42
CA GLY A 51 -20.00 4.85 3.93
C GLY A 51 -19.44 6.01 3.09
N SER A 52 -18.15 5.98 2.74
CA SER A 52 -17.48 7.08 2.04
C SER A 52 -17.91 7.22 0.58
N ALA A 53 -18.50 6.18 -0.02
CA ALA A 53 -19.06 6.23 -1.37
C ALA A 53 -20.18 7.27 -1.52
N ARG A 54 -20.92 7.55 -0.43
CA ARG A 54 -22.01 8.56 -0.40
C ARG A 54 -21.56 9.97 -0.03
N ALA A 55 -20.40 10.09 0.62
CA ALA A 55 -19.90 11.37 1.13
C ALA A 55 -18.93 12.09 0.17
N LEU A 56 -18.44 11.40 -0.86
CA LEU A 56 -17.49 11.96 -1.83
C LEU A 56 -18.24 12.76 -2.90
N ILE A 57 -18.00 14.06 -2.93
CA ILE A 57 -18.36 14.93 -4.06
C ILE A 57 -17.19 14.85 -5.06
N GLY A 58 -17.40 14.19 -6.19
CA GLY A 58 -16.36 13.93 -7.20
C GLY A 58 -15.60 12.60 -7.00
N ASP A 59 -14.51 12.44 -7.74
CA ASP A 59 -13.64 11.27 -7.63
C ASP A 59 -12.24 11.66 -7.14
N LYS A 60 -11.44 10.66 -6.72
CA LYS A 60 -10.08 10.85 -6.20
C LYS A 60 -9.01 10.87 -7.30
N ARG A 61 -9.39 10.86 -8.58
CA ARG A 61 -8.48 10.84 -9.73
C ARG A 61 -7.70 12.14 -9.89
N THR A 62 -8.10 13.19 -9.18
CA THR A 62 -7.38 14.46 -9.16
C THR A 62 -6.03 14.40 -8.45
N TYR A 63 -5.82 13.40 -7.58
CA TYR A 63 -4.57 13.24 -6.81
C TYR A 63 -4.10 11.79 -6.66
N GLN A 64 -4.94 10.79 -6.98
CA GLN A 64 -4.49 9.40 -7.10
C GLN A 64 -4.05 9.15 -8.53
N MET A 65 -2.93 8.45 -8.71
CA MET A 65 -2.32 8.20 -10.02
C MET A 65 -3.22 7.39 -10.94
N ASP A 66 -3.09 7.63 -12.25
CA ASP A 66 -3.72 6.81 -13.26
C ASP A 66 -3.11 5.40 -13.25
N HIS A 67 -3.95 4.37 -13.22
CA HIS A 67 -3.53 2.97 -13.18
C HIS A 67 -2.77 2.53 -14.44
N ALA A 68 -2.84 3.29 -15.54
CA ALA A 68 -2.08 3.04 -16.77
C ALA A 68 -0.68 3.70 -16.76
N ASN A 69 -0.37 4.53 -15.75
CA ASN A 69 0.89 5.27 -15.68
C ASN A 69 1.83 4.62 -14.64
N SER A 70 2.98 4.17 -15.08
CA SER A 70 4.00 3.58 -14.20
C SER A 70 5.14 4.53 -13.84
N ASP A 71 5.36 5.59 -14.61
CA ASP A 71 6.52 6.47 -14.45
C ASP A 71 6.31 7.51 -13.35
N GLU A 72 5.08 7.96 -13.17
CA GLU A 72 4.68 8.87 -12.09
C GLU A 72 5.01 8.28 -10.71
N ALA A 73 4.82 6.97 -10.53
CA ALA A 73 5.13 6.30 -9.27
C ALA A 73 6.59 6.49 -8.83
N LEU A 74 7.54 6.43 -9.77
CA LEU A 74 8.95 6.62 -9.45
C LEU A 74 9.25 8.08 -9.05
N ARG A 75 8.58 9.04 -9.69
CA ARG A 75 8.73 10.46 -9.35
C ARG A 75 8.18 10.74 -7.96
N GLU A 76 6.97 10.30 -7.67
CA GLU A 76 6.31 10.50 -6.37
C GLU A 76 7.11 9.83 -5.23
N VAL A 77 7.59 8.60 -5.44
CA VAL A 77 8.45 7.91 -4.48
C VAL A 77 9.76 8.69 -4.24
N ALA A 78 10.39 9.21 -5.30
CA ALA A 78 11.60 10.01 -5.16
C ALA A 78 11.38 11.29 -4.34
N MET A 79 10.23 11.96 -4.55
CA MET A 79 9.87 13.17 -3.81
C MET A 79 9.64 12.85 -2.33
N ASP A 80 8.86 11.83 -2.00
CA ASP A 80 8.59 11.43 -0.62
C ASP A 80 9.86 11.01 0.14
N ILE A 81 10.79 10.32 -0.53
CA ILE A 81 12.11 9.99 0.04
C ILE A 81 12.90 11.28 0.31
N ALA A 82 12.92 12.22 -0.62
CA ALA A 82 13.61 13.50 -0.44
C ALA A 82 12.99 14.35 0.69
N GLU A 83 11.69 14.22 0.91
CA GLU A 83 10.95 14.86 2.01
C GLU A 83 11.15 14.18 3.37
N GLY A 84 11.81 13.02 3.43
CA GLY A 84 12.17 12.33 4.67
C GLY A 84 11.34 11.10 5.01
N ALA A 85 10.73 10.43 4.02
CA ALA A 85 10.12 9.11 4.21
C ALA A 85 11.20 8.05 4.50
N ASP A 86 10.99 7.23 5.54
CA ASP A 86 11.87 6.12 5.90
C ASP A 86 11.52 4.85 5.11
N ALA A 87 10.27 4.73 4.70
CA ALA A 87 9.75 3.63 3.90
C ALA A 87 8.61 4.12 3.00
N VAL A 88 8.36 3.41 1.91
CA VAL A 88 7.32 3.77 0.94
C VAL A 88 6.35 2.62 0.70
N MET A 89 5.13 2.94 0.29
CA MET A 89 4.07 1.97 0.04
C MET A 89 3.46 2.13 -1.35
N VAL A 90 3.27 1.00 -2.03
CA VAL A 90 2.47 0.88 -3.26
C VAL A 90 1.06 0.40 -2.91
N LYS A 91 0.03 1.10 -3.39
CA LYS A 91 -1.38 0.79 -3.12
C LYS A 91 -2.27 1.07 -4.34
N PRO A 92 -3.08 0.10 -4.83
CA PRO A 92 -3.17 -1.30 -4.41
C PRO A 92 -1.89 -2.09 -4.66
N GLY A 93 -1.87 -3.37 -4.26
CA GLY A 93 -0.64 -4.17 -4.33
C GLY A 93 -0.64 -5.25 -5.40
N THR A 94 -1.64 -6.14 -5.44
CA THR A 94 -1.61 -7.37 -6.24
C THR A 94 -1.49 -7.10 -7.74
N LEU A 95 -2.19 -6.09 -8.24
CA LEU A 95 -2.16 -5.71 -9.66
C LEU A 95 -1.02 -4.74 -10.01
N TYR A 96 -0.17 -4.40 -9.05
CA TYR A 96 0.92 -3.41 -9.17
C TYR A 96 2.28 -3.99 -8.76
N LEU A 97 2.46 -5.32 -8.95
CA LEU A 97 3.74 -5.98 -8.64
C LEU A 97 4.89 -5.47 -9.50
N ASP A 98 4.61 -5.05 -10.73
CA ASP A 98 5.55 -4.38 -11.63
C ASP A 98 6.03 -3.03 -11.05
N ILE A 99 5.11 -2.25 -10.48
CA ILE A 99 5.45 -0.97 -9.83
C ILE A 99 6.30 -1.22 -8.58
N ILE A 100 5.92 -2.20 -7.76
CA ILE A 100 6.70 -2.60 -6.58
C ILE A 100 8.13 -2.97 -6.98
N GLN A 101 8.29 -3.78 -8.03
CA GLN A 101 9.59 -4.19 -8.53
C GLN A 101 10.39 -2.98 -9.04
N ARG A 102 9.78 -2.09 -9.83
CA ARG A 102 10.45 -0.88 -10.32
C ARG A 102 10.92 0.01 -9.18
N VAL A 103 10.07 0.26 -8.18
CA VAL A 103 10.43 1.05 -6.99
C VAL A 103 11.59 0.40 -6.24
N ARG A 104 11.51 -0.93 -5.99
CA ARG A 104 12.55 -1.67 -5.28
C ARG A 104 13.89 -1.68 -6.01
N GLN A 105 13.88 -1.71 -7.35
CA GLN A 105 15.10 -1.65 -8.16
C GLN A 105 15.72 -0.25 -8.25
N THR A 106 14.90 0.79 -8.10
CA THR A 106 15.33 2.17 -8.26
C THR A 106 15.80 2.78 -6.93
N PHE A 107 15.17 2.39 -5.81
CA PHE A 107 15.41 2.99 -4.50
C PHE A 107 15.87 1.95 -3.48
N SER A 108 16.68 2.39 -2.50
CA SER A 108 17.22 1.52 -1.44
C SER A 108 16.35 1.44 -0.18
N VAL A 109 15.26 2.23 -0.08
CA VAL A 109 14.34 2.23 1.07
C VAL A 109 13.47 0.97 1.11
N PRO A 110 12.97 0.57 2.28
CA PRO A 110 11.98 -0.50 2.39
C PRO A 110 10.72 -0.18 1.59
N VAL A 111 10.23 -1.16 0.81
CA VAL A 111 9.03 -1.04 0.01
C VAL A 111 7.93 -1.92 0.60
N PHE A 112 6.81 -1.32 0.94
CA PHE A 112 5.61 -2.00 1.40
C PHE A 112 4.54 -2.02 0.32
N ALA A 113 3.58 -2.94 0.45
CA ALA A 113 2.40 -2.96 -0.40
C ALA A 113 1.12 -3.11 0.43
N TYR A 114 0.02 -2.62 -0.10
CA TYR A 114 -1.31 -2.82 0.51
C TYR A 114 -2.16 -3.70 -0.41
N GLN A 115 -2.43 -4.94 0.01
CA GLN A 115 -3.45 -5.78 -0.60
C GLN A 115 -4.82 -5.28 -0.12
N VAL A 116 -5.50 -4.51 -0.99
CA VAL A 116 -6.69 -3.76 -0.60
C VAL A 116 -7.96 -4.63 -0.55
N SER A 117 -9.04 -4.04 -0.04
CA SER A 117 -10.30 -4.76 0.23
C SER A 117 -10.90 -5.46 -0.98
N GLY A 118 -10.82 -4.88 -2.17
CA GLY A 118 -11.29 -5.51 -3.41
C GLY A 118 -10.41 -6.67 -3.86
N GLU A 119 -9.11 -6.58 -3.65
CA GLU A 119 -8.17 -7.68 -3.93
C GLU A 119 -8.42 -8.85 -2.96
N TYR A 120 -8.61 -8.54 -1.68
CA TYR A 120 -9.02 -9.51 -0.67
C TYR A 120 -10.38 -10.16 -1.03
N ALA A 121 -11.42 -9.36 -1.32
CA ALA A 121 -12.75 -9.85 -1.63
C ALA A 121 -12.77 -10.74 -2.89
N MET A 122 -11.99 -10.40 -3.91
CA MET A 122 -11.84 -11.20 -5.13
C MET A 122 -11.27 -12.59 -4.82
N MET A 123 -10.23 -12.68 -4.01
CA MET A 123 -9.61 -13.94 -3.61
C MET A 123 -10.52 -14.73 -2.66
N GLN A 124 -11.07 -14.08 -1.64
CA GLN A 124 -11.97 -14.71 -0.68
C GLN A 124 -13.22 -15.26 -1.37
N GLY A 125 -13.78 -14.54 -2.33
CA GLY A 125 -14.93 -15.02 -3.10
C GLY A 125 -14.64 -16.30 -3.90
N ALA A 126 -13.45 -16.41 -4.49
CA ALA A 126 -13.03 -17.64 -5.18
C ALA A 126 -12.76 -18.81 -4.20
N ILE A 127 -12.25 -18.52 -3.02
CA ILE A 127 -12.06 -19.49 -1.92
C ILE A 127 -13.42 -19.99 -1.43
N ASP A 128 -14.34 -19.10 -1.13
CA ASP A 128 -15.68 -19.43 -0.63
C ASP A 128 -16.50 -20.24 -1.66
N ALA A 129 -16.26 -20.03 -2.95
CA ALA A 129 -16.83 -20.80 -4.03
C ALA A 129 -16.18 -22.20 -4.21
N GLY A 130 -15.13 -22.52 -3.46
CA GLY A 130 -14.39 -23.77 -3.54
C GLY A 130 -13.49 -23.90 -4.78
N TRP A 131 -13.19 -22.81 -5.45
CA TRP A 131 -12.35 -22.81 -6.64
C TRP A 131 -10.85 -22.76 -6.31
N LEU A 132 -10.49 -22.21 -5.15
CA LEU A 132 -9.13 -22.10 -4.67
C LEU A 132 -9.01 -22.70 -3.26
N ASP A 133 -7.91 -23.40 -3.01
CA ASP A 133 -7.46 -23.73 -1.66
C ASP A 133 -6.98 -22.46 -0.96
N GLU A 134 -7.53 -22.18 0.22
CA GLU A 134 -7.30 -20.92 0.92
C GLU A 134 -5.83 -20.70 1.27
N GLU A 135 -5.24 -21.64 2.02
CA GLU A 135 -3.88 -21.48 2.53
C GLU A 135 -2.87 -21.35 1.37
N ARG A 136 -3.00 -22.23 0.37
CA ARG A 136 -2.10 -22.22 -0.80
C ARG A 136 -2.22 -20.94 -1.62
N ALA A 137 -3.44 -20.50 -1.93
CA ALA A 137 -3.68 -19.32 -2.74
C ALA A 137 -3.19 -18.04 -2.05
N VAL A 138 -3.47 -17.91 -0.75
CA VAL A 138 -3.05 -16.75 0.03
C VAL A 138 -1.53 -16.69 0.17
N LEU A 139 -0.89 -17.81 0.52
CA LEU A 139 0.57 -17.87 0.66
C LEU A 139 1.28 -17.64 -0.68
N GLU A 140 0.74 -18.14 -1.80
CA GLU A 140 1.28 -17.88 -3.14
C GLU A 140 1.17 -16.41 -3.51
N SER A 141 0.02 -15.77 -3.23
CA SER A 141 -0.19 -14.34 -3.43
C SER A 141 0.82 -13.50 -2.64
N LEU A 142 1.01 -13.80 -1.36
CA LEU A 142 1.99 -13.11 -0.53
C LEU A 142 3.44 -13.39 -0.96
N GLY A 143 3.71 -14.61 -1.44
CA GLY A 143 4.97 -14.98 -2.07
C GLY A 143 5.28 -14.15 -3.32
N ALA A 144 4.25 -13.76 -4.09
CA ALA A 144 4.40 -12.88 -5.24
C ALA A 144 4.85 -11.46 -4.83
N PHE A 145 4.32 -10.90 -3.75
CA PHE A 145 4.80 -9.63 -3.20
C PHE A 145 6.26 -9.70 -2.75
N LYS A 146 6.62 -10.77 -2.02
CA LYS A 146 8.01 -11.00 -1.62
C LYS A 146 8.95 -11.10 -2.83
N ARG A 147 8.54 -11.83 -3.87
CA ARG A 147 9.30 -11.97 -5.12
C ARG A 147 9.46 -10.64 -5.87
N ALA A 148 8.44 -9.76 -5.81
CA ALA A 148 8.51 -8.41 -6.37
C ALA A 148 9.42 -7.47 -5.57
N GLY A 149 9.83 -7.85 -4.36
CA GLY A 149 10.77 -7.12 -3.53
C GLY A 149 10.15 -6.36 -2.36
N CYS A 150 8.89 -6.66 -1.98
CA CYS A 150 8.30 -6.09 -0.78
C CYS A 150 9.05 -6.49 0.49
N SER A 151 9.25 -5.51 1.37
CA SER A 151 9.71 -5.69 2.74
C SER A 151 8.58 -6.12 3.69
N GLY A 152 7.34 -5.75 3.35
CA GLY A 152 6.14 -6.14 4.09
C GLY A 152 4.87 -5.87 3.30
N VAL A 153 3.79 -6.55 3.68
CA VAL A 153 2.47 -6.43 3.04
C VAL A 153 1.39 -6.19 4.10
N LEU A 154 0.61 -5.15 3.91
CA LEU A 154 -0.63 -4.94 4.67
C LEU A 154 -1.73 -5.74 3.96
N THR A 155 -2.34 -6.67 4.67
CA THR A 155 -3.37 -7.55 4.11
C THR A 155 -4.42 -7.92 5.15
N TYR A 156 -5.65 -8.11 4.71
CA TYR A 156 -6.75 -8.64 5.55
C TYR A 156 -6.54 -10.12 5.91
N PHE A 157 -5.68 -10.83 5.20
CA PHE A 157 -5.30 -12.21 5.52
C PHE A 157 -4.26 -12.30 6.66
N ALA A 158 -3.68 -11.21 7.13
CA ALA A 158 -2.56 -11.22 8.08
C ALA A 158 -2.79 -12.11 9.32
N PRO A 159 -3.96 -12.11 10.00
CA PRO A 159 -4.18 -12.96 11.16
C PRO A 159 -4.10 -14.45 10.81
N ARG A 160 -4.76 -14.88 9.72
CA ARG A 160 -4.72 -16.29 9.28
C ARG A 160 -3.32 -16.72 8.89
N VAL A 161 -2.61 -15.88 8.14
CA VAL A 161 -1.23 -16.15 7.72
C VAL A 161 -0.31 -16.30 8.92
N ALA A 162 -0.46 -15.46 9.94
CA ALA A 162 0.32 -15.57 11.18
C ALA A 162 0.06 -16.93 11.88
N GLU A 163 -1.19 -17.41 11.89
CA GLU A 163 -1.51 -18.72 12.43
C GLU A 163 -0.86 -19.86 11.63
N TRP A 164 -0.89 -19.77 10.29
CA TRP A 164 -0.29 -20.82 9.44
C TRP A 164 1.23 -20.89 9.56
N LEU A 165 1.89 -19.74 9.63
CA LEU A 165 3.36 -19.67 9.72
C LEU A 165 3.90 -20.05 11.11
N ASN A 166 3.06 -20.14 12.15
CA ASN A 166 3.44 -20.54 13.51
C ASN A 166 3.07 -22.00 13.85
N ARG A 167 2.63 -22.78 12.86
CA ARG A 167 2.41 -24.23 13.00
C ARG A 167 3.72 -25.02 12.80
#